data_e50004b2c86c6178769440a2f428b20a
#
_entry.id   e50004b2c86c6178769440a2f428b20a
#
_cell.length_a   1.000
_cell.length_b   1.000
_cell.length_c   1.000
_cell.angle_alpha   90.00
_cell.angle_beta   90.00
_cell.angle_gamma   90.00
#
_symmetry.space_group_name_H-M   'P 1'
#
loop_
_entity.id
_entity.type
_entity.pdbx_description
1 polymer ?
#
loop_
_entity_poly.entity_id
_entity_poly.type
_entity_poly.pdbx_seq_one_letter_code
_entity_poly.pdbx_strand_id
1 'polypeptide(L)'
;MKNLAGLMKQAQQMQQKMADMQAKLEAAEIEGVSGAGLVRLTLTGKGALKGVKIDPKLADPAETEMLEDLILAAHADAKVKLDELTESEMKNATGGMNLPAGLKLPF
;
A
#
# COMPACT_ATOMS: atom_id res chain seq x y z
N MET A 1 -19.87 -32.63 12.56
CA MET A 1 -19.00 -33.26 11.57
C MET A 1 -19.42 -33.04 10.15
N LYS A 2 -20.69 -32.81 9.92
CA LYS A 2 -21.19 -32.57 8.55
C LYS A 2 -20.58 -31.32 7.89
N ASN A 3 -20.07 -30.37 8.68
CA ASN A 3 -19.55 -29.10 8.15
C ASN A 3 -18.03 -29.06 8.05
N LEU A 4 -17.34 -30.14 8.34
CA LEU A 4 -15.88 -30.15 8.31
C LEU A 4 -15.35 -29.87 6.90
N ALA A 5 -15.92 -30.53 5.90
CA ALA A 5 -15.53 -30.31 4.51
C ALA A 5 -15.85 -28.89 4.06
N GLY A 6 -16.98 -28.33 4.51
CA GLY A 6 -17.35 -26.96 4.23
C GLY A 6 -16.41 -25.97 4.87
N LEU A 7 -15.99 -26.23 6.11
CA LEU A 7 -15.03 -25.37 6.80
C LEU A 7 -13.67 -25.39 6.12
N MET A 8 -13.23 -26.57 5.69
CA MET A 8 -11.97 -26.69 4.96
C MET A 8 -12.01 -25.94 3.63
N LYS A 9 -13.16 -26.03 2.94
CA LYS A 9 -13.35 -25.31 1.69
C LYS A 9 -13.30 -23.80 1.90
N GLN A 10 -13.96 -23.31 2.97
CA GLN A 10 -13.93 -21.90 3.31
C GLN A 10 -12.50 -21.43 3.64
N ALA A 11 -11.74 -22.25 4.37
CA ALA A 11 -10.36 -21.93 4.68
C ALA A 11 -9.50 -21.83 3.42
N GLN A 12 -9.69 -22.75 2.48
CA GLN A 12 -8.98 -22.72 1.21
C GLN A 12 -9.35 -21.49 0.39
N GLN A 13 -10.63 -21.12 0.37
CA GLN A 13 -11.09 -19.93 -0.33
C GLN A 13 -10.49 -18.67 0.27
N MET A 14 -10.40 -18.60 1.61
CA MET A 14 -9.82 -17.49 2.30
C MET A 14 -8.32 -17.38 1.97
N GLN A 15 -7.61 -18.50 1.98
CA GLN A 15 -6.20 -18.52 1.59
C GLN A 15 -6.00 -18.01 0.17
N GLN A 16 -6.88 -18.42 -0.74
CA GLN A 16 -6.80 -17.98 -2.12
C GLN A 16 -7.04 -16.47 -2.24
N LYS A 17 -8.04 -15.96 -1.54
CA LYS A 17 -8.34 -14.53 -1.53
C LYS A 17 -7.18 -13.71 -0.97
N MET A 18 -6.55 -14.22 0.08
CA MET A 18 -5.40 -13.54 0.67
C MET A 18 -4.20 -13.54 -0.28
N ALA A 19 -3.96 -14.65 -0.96
CA ALA A 19 -2.89 -14.74 -1.95
C ALA A 19 -3.15 -13.79 -3.11
N ASP A 20 -4.39 -13.73 -3.60
CA ASP A 20 -4.78 -12.82 -4.66
C ASP A 20 -4.60 -11.36 -4.24
N MET A 21 -4.96 -11.05 -3.00
CA MET A 21 -4.79 -9.71 -2.45
C MET A 21 -3.32 -9.33 -2.40
N GLN A 22 -2.46 -10.22 -1.93
CA GLN A 22 -1.03 -9.95 -1.86
C GLN A 22 -0.43 -9.74 -3.24
N ALA A 23 -0.85 -10.53 -4.23
CA ALA A 23 -0.40 -10.36 -5.60
C ALA A 23 -0.84 -9.01 -6.16
N LYS A 24 -2.06 -8.58 -5.87
CA LYS A 24 -2.57 -7.27 -6.26
C LYS A 24 -1.74 -6.14 -5.64
N LEU A 25 -1.43 -6.26 -4.34
CA LEU A 25 -0.65 -5.25 -3.65
C LEU A 25 0.78 -5.18 -4.20
N GLU A 26 1.38 -6.32 -4.51
CA GLU A 26 2.71 -6.33 -5.11
C GLU A 26 2.75 -5.65 -6.48
N ALA A 27 1.69 -5.82 -7.25
CA ALA A 27 1.57 -5.21 -8.58
C ALA A 27 1.10 -3.75 -8.54
N ALA A 28 0.55 -3.30 -7.43
CA ALA A 28 0.02 -1.95 -7.31
C ALA A 28 1.13 -0.91 -7.27
N GLU A 29 0.84 0.25 -7.84
CA GLU A 29 1.73 1.40 -7.80
C GLU A 29 0.97 2.56 -7.18
N ILE A 30 1.52 3.08 -6.09
CA ILE A 30 0.92 4.18 -5.36
C ILE A 30 1.82 5.40 -5.50
N GLU A 31 1.29 6.47 -6.06
CA GLU A 31 2.06 7.69 -6.26
C GLU A 31 1.81 8.68 -5.14
N GLY A 32 2.90 9.18 -4.55
CA GLY A 32 2.86 10.28 -3.60
C GLY A 32 3.42 11.52 -4.28
N VAL A 33 2.81 12.66 -4.01
CA VAL A 33 3.13 13.92 -4.67
C VAL A 33 3.29 15.01 -3.62
N SER A 34 4.25 15.88 -3.83
CA SER A 34 4.43 17.07 -2.99
C SER A 34 4.88 18.26 -3.82
N GLY A 35 4.76 19.46 -3.24
CA GLY A 35 5.19 20.69 -3.90
C GLY A 35 4.52 20.92 -5.24
N ALA A 36 3.23 20.64 -5.35
CA ALA A 36 2.48 20.77 -6.59
C ALA A 36 3.08 19.97 -7.75
N GLY A 37 3.65 18.82 -7.44
CA GLY A 37 4.23 17.95 -8.45
C GLY A 37 5.74 18.07 -8.62
N LEU A 38 6.40 18.89 -7.81
CA LEU A 38 7.86 19.02 -7.88
C LEU A 38 8.58 17.74 -7.48
N VAL A 39 7.99 16.97 -6.55
CA VAL A 39 8.50 15.65 -6.20
C VAL A 39 7.35 14.65 -6.29
N ARG A 40 7.62 13.57 -6.99
CA ARG A 40 6.69 12.44 -7.12
C ARG A 40 7.45 11.17 -6.79
N LEU A 41 6.87 10.30 -5.99
CA LEU A 41 7.47 9.00 -5.76
C LEU A 41 6.43 7.92 -5.86
N THR A 42 6.88 6.71 -6.15
CA THR A 42 6.00 5.57 -6.34
C THR A 42 6.40 4.48 -5.37
N LEU A 43 5.42 4.01 -4.61
CA LEU A 43 5.56 2.85 -3.74
C LEU A 43 4.81 1.67 -4.34
N THR A 44 5.27 0.45 -4.04
CA THR A 44 4.45 -0.72 -4.30
C THR A 44 3.39 -0.82 -3.21
N GLY A 45 2.40 -1.71 -3.41
CA GLY A 45 1.40 -1.97 -2.37
C GLY A 45 1.98 -2.59 -1.11
N LYS A 46 3.22 -3.04 -1.15
CA LYS A 46 3.96 -3.56 0.02
C LYS A 46 4.80 -2.49 0.70
N GLY A 47 4.81 -1.28 0.18
CA GLY A 47 5.55 -0.17 0.76
C GLY A 47 6.97 0.00 0.26
N ALA A 48 7.39 -0.78 -0.73
CA ALA A 48 8.72 -0.64 -1.30
C ALA A 48 8.78 0.58 -2.22
N LEU A 49 9.86 1.34 -2.15
CA LEU A 49 10.06 2.49 -3.02
C LEU A 49 10.48 2.00 -4.41
N LYS A 50 9.68 2.33 -5.41
CA LYS A 50 9.89 1.87 -6.77
C LYS A 50 10.55 2.93 -7.65
N GLY A 51 10.27 4.19 -7.38
CA GLY A 51 10.84 5.28 -8.16
C GLY A 51 10.62 6.63 -7.51
N VAL A 52 11.44 7.58 -7.91
CA VAL A 52 11.35 8.98 -7.47
C VAL A 52 11.58 9.86 -8.67
N LYS A 53 10.72 10.86 -8.86
CA LYS A 53 10.88 11.89 -9.87
C LYS A 53 11.01 13.24 -9.20
N ILE A 54 12.06 13.96 -9.52
CA ILE A 54 12.37 15.24 -8.92
C ILE A 54 12.47 16.26 -10.04
N ASP A 55 11.75 17.39 -9.88
CA ASP A 55 11.85 18.49 -10.85
C ASP A 55 13.29 19.01 -10.84
N PRO A 56 13.89 19.23 -12.03
CA PRO A 56 15.28 19.73 -12.10
C PRO A 56 15.54 21.02 -11.35
N LYS A 57 14.51 21.82 -11.09
CA LYS A 57 14.66 23.05 -10.30
C LYS A 57 15.14 22.78 -8.88
N LEU A 58 14.86 21.60 -8.36
CA LEU A 58 15.26 21.21 -7.01
C LEU A 58 16.65 20.58 -6.96
N ALA A 59 17.24 20.30 -8.12
CA ALA A 59 18.58 19.73 -8.22
C ALA A 59 19.63 20.84 -8.17
N ASP A 60 19.56 21.65 -7.14
CA ASP A 60 20.40 22.83 -6.91
C ASP A 60 20.86 22.75 -5.45
N PRO A 61 22.15 22.93 -5.18
CA PRO A 61 22.64 22.91 -3.80
C PRO A 61 21.92 23.90 -2.88
N ALA A 62 21.43 25.02 -3.42
CA ALA A 62 20.67 26.00 -2.64
C ALA A 62 19.28 25.50 -2.25
N GLU A 63 18.79 24.46 -2.91
CA GLU A 63 17.45 23.90 -2.68
C GLU A 63 17.45 22.56 -1.97
N THR A 64 18.58 22.13 -1.44
CA THR A 64 18.72 20.80 -0.84
C THR A 64 17.74 20.58 0.30
N GLU A 65 17.61 21.57 1.18
CA GLU A 65 16.72 21.45 2.34
C GLU A 65 15.25 21.33 1.90
N MET A 66 14.86 22.14 0.92
CA MET A 66 13.50 22.05 0.35
C MET A 66 13.27 20.69 -0.28
N LEU A 67 14.25 20.16 -1.01
CA LEU A 67 14.14 18.85 -1.62
C LEU A 67 13.94 17.75 -0.59
N GLU A 68 14.72 17.80 0.49
CA GLU A 68 14.57 16.83 1.59
C GLU A 68 13.16 16.85 2.17
N ASP A 69 12.65 18.05 2.45
CA ASP A 69 11.30 18.21 3.01
C ASP A 69 10.23 17.73 2.05
N LEU A 70 10.38 18.00 0.75
CA LEU A 70 9.41 17.57 -0.25
C LEU A 70 9.41 16.06 -0.45
N ILE A 71 10.57 15.41 -0.33
CA ILE A 71 10.65 13.96 -0.40
C ILE A 71 9.89 13.35 0.78
N LEU A 72 10.09 13.88 1.98
CA LEU A 72 9.36 13.40 3.16
C LEU A 72 7.85 13.59 2.99
N ALA A 73 7.44 14.73 2.47
CA ALA A 73 6.02 15.01 2.26
C ALA A 73 5.41 14.10 1.20
N ALA A 74 6.14 13.84 0.11
CA ALA A 74 5.67 12.94 -0.95
C ALA A 74 5.53 11.52 -0.43
N HIS A 75 6.46 11.08 0.40
CA HIS A 75 6.39 9.76 1.02
C HIS A 75 5.19 9.66 1.95
N ALA A 76 4.94 10.68 2.77
CA ALA A 76 3.79 10.71 3.66
C ALA A 76 2.48 10.63 2.87
N ASP A 77 2.39 11.35 1.76
CA ASP A 77 1.22 11.31 0.88
C ASP A 77 1.02 9.90 0.30
N ALA A 78 2.09 9.29 -0.19
CA ALA A 78 2.03 7.93 -0.73
C ALA A 78 1.63 6.93 0.35
N LYS A 79 2.13 7.11 1.57
CA LYS A 79 1.84 6.20 2.69
C LYS A 79 0.36 6.23 3.06
N VAL A 80 -0.25 7.40 3.09
CA VAL A 80 -1.68 7.52 3.35
C VAL A 80 -2.48 6.78 2.29
N LYS A 81 -2.13 6.96 1.02
CA LYS A 81 -2.80 6.28 -0.08
C LYS A 81 -2.59 4.77 -0.03
N LEU A 82 -1.39 4.33 0.35
CA LEU A 82 -1.08 2.93 0.52
C LEU A 82 -1.94 2.31 1.63
N ASP A 83 -2.05 2.98 2.76
CA ASP A 83 -2.84 2.49 3.89
C ASP A 83 -4.32 2.36 3.50
N GLU A 84 -4.84 3.32 2.74
CA GLU A 84 -6.21 3.27 2.24
C GLU A 84 -6.41 2.10 1.27
N LEU A 85 -5.46 1.86 0.38
CA LEU A 85 -5.53 0.72 -0.55
C LEU A 85 -5.50 -0.61 0.21
N THR A 86 -4.58 -0.74 1.16
CA THR A 86 -4.45 -1.95 1.95
C THR A 86 -5.74 -2.24 2.71
N GLU A 87 -6.33 -1.22 3.33
CA GLU A 87 -7.59 -1.36 4.05
C GLU A 87 -8.73 -1.79 3.12
N SER A 88 -8.81 -1.18 1.94
CA SER A 88 -9.82 -1.52 0.94
C SER A 88 -9.69 -2.95 0.45
N GLU A 89 -8.46 -3.37 0.11
CA GLU A 89 -8.22 -4.74 -0.35
C GLU A 89 -8.50 -5.76 0.75
N MET A 90 -8.24 -5.38 1.99
CA MET A 90 -8.52 -6.18 3.16
C MET A 90 -10.02 -6.47 3.28
N LYS A 91 -10.83 -5.43 3.16
CA LYS A 91 -12.28 -5.57 3.21
C LYS A 91 -12.78 -6.47 2.09
N ASN A 92 -12.21 -6.33 0.90
CA ASN A 92 -12.57 -7.16 -0.24
C ASN A 92 -12.21 -8.63 -0.01
N ALA A 93 -11.03 -8.87 0.56
CA ALA A 93 -10.54 -10.23 0.81
C ALA A 93 -11.37 -10.95 1.89
N THR A 94 -11.81 -10.21 2.89
CA THR A 94 -12.60 -10.78 3.99
C THR A 94 -14.09 -10.79 3.72
N GLY A 95 -14.52 -10.25 2.57
CA GLY A 95 -15.93 -10.17 2.21
C GLY A 95 -16.75 -9.26 3.12
N GLY A 96 -16.08 -8.28 3.74
CA GLY A 96 -16.73 -7.34 4.64
C GLY A 96 -16.86 -7.85 6.07
N MET A 97 -16.29 -9.01 6.39
CA MET A 97 -16.30 -9.51 7.75
C MET A 97 -15.45 -8.66 8.68
N ASN A 98 -16.00 -8.37 9.86
CA ASN A 98 -15.24 -7.66 10.88
C ASN A 98 -14.24 -8.62 11.51
N LEU A 99 -12.96 -8.27 11.44
CA LEU A 99 -11.92 -9.05 12.08
C LEU A 99 -11.84 -8.66 13.56
N PRO A 100 -11.54 -9.63 14.46
CA PRO A 100 -11.38 -9.30 15.87
C PRO A 100 -10.29 -8.25 16.09
N ALA A 101 -10.49 -7.40 17.08
CA ALA A 101 -9.47 -6.45 17.47
C ALA A 101 -8.21 -7.20 17.88
N GLY A 102 -7.06 -6.73 17.40
CA GLY A 102 -5.80 -7.37 17.68
C GLY A 102 -5.38 -8.45 16.71
N LEU A 103 -6.22 -8.81 15.77
CA LEU A 103 -5.84 -9.75 14.71
C LEU A 103 -4.89 -9.05 13.77
N LYS A 104 -3.67 -9.52 13.73
CA LYS A 104 -2.64 -8.97 12.84
C LYS A 104 -2.56 -9.81 11.57
N LEU A 105 -2.52 -9.14 10.45
CA LEU A 105 -2.38 -9.78 9.15
C LEU A 105 -0.92 -9.77 8.72
N PRO A 106 -0.51 -10.72 7.86
CA PRO A 106 0.89 -10.89 7.50
C PRO A 106 1.41 -9.86 6.48
N PHE A 107 0.88 -8.66 6.50
CA PHE A 107 1.34 -7.61 5.58
C PHE A 107 1.19 -6.22 6.16
#